data_053edcf1d27c3fc6d0a242b5ee6d600e
#
_entry.id   053edcf1d27c3fc6d0a242b5ee6d600e
#
_cell.length_a   1.000
_cell.length_b   1.000
_cell.length_c   1.000
_cell.angle_alpha   90.00
_cell.angle_beta   90.00
_cell.angle_gamma   90.00
#
_symmetry.space_group_name_H-M   'P 1'
#
loop_
_entity.id
_entity.type
_entity.pdbx_description
1 polymer ?
#
loop_
_entity_poly.entity_id
_entity_poly.type
_entity_poly.pdbx_seq_one_letter_code
_entity_poly.pdbx_strand_id
1 'polypeptide(L)'
;LSQVRFEPLGVVLAVMPWNYPVWQILRFAIPALCAGNACAVKPAPSVARVSETLFDLVPKGLPLIGAWLSHEDTLKAIEDTDAMAFTGSTHTGRLLAAHAGKHLKKTVLELGGSNPFIILPDADMQRAAIDACYSRFRDAGQSCNAAKRIIVTQDIADQFIPLFLAECAKLQTGNPKDPNTTLAPLHRQDLRQTVHEQVEDAVTHGAQCLSGGYIPEGESW
;
A
#
# COMPACT_ATOMS: atom_id res chain seq x y z
N LEU A 1 8.75 38.48 -23.38
CA LEU A 1 8.62 37.86 -22.07
C LEU A 1 8.28 36.37 -22.24
N SER A 2 9.10 35.48 -21.69
CA SER A 2 8.81 34.03 -21.67
C SER A 2 7.84 33.75 -20.52
N GLN A 3 6.87 32.84 -20.74
CA GLN A 3 5.91 32.37 -19.73
C GLN A 3 5.93 30.85 -19.66
N VAL A 4 5.73 30.30 -18.47
CA VAL A 4 5.40 28.88 -18.27
C VAL A 4 3.92 28.81 -17.90
N ARG A 5 3.18 27.97 -18.59
CA ARG A 5 1.76 27.68 -18.29
C ARG A 5 1.60 26.23 -17.97
N PHE A 6 0.73 25.95 -17.00
CA PHE A 6 0.31 24.60 -16.65
C PHE A 6 -1.09 24.37 -17.23
N GLU A 7 -1.22 23.35 -18.04
CA GLU A 7 -2.48 22.97 -18.69
C GLU A 7 -2.88 21.57 -18.21
N PRO A 8 -4.18 21.26 -18.09
CA PRO A 8 -4.64 19.91 -17.76
C PRO A 8 -4.21 18.92 -18.84
N LEU A 9 -3.99 17.67 -18.43
CA LEU A 9 -3.66 16.59 -19.37
C LEU A 9 -4.90 16.14 -20.17
N GLY A 10 -6.10 16.23 -19.57
CA GLY A 10 -7.35 15.72 -20.10
C GLY A 10 -7.97 14.69 -19.18
N VAL A 11 -8.21 13.48 -19.66
CA VAL A 11 -8.75 12.36 -18.87
C VAL A 11 -7.59 11.52 -18.32
N VAL A 12 -7.53 11.36 -17.00
CA VAL A 12 -6.52 10.52 -16.34
C VAL A 12 -7.17 9.25 -15.79
N LEU A 13 -6.70 8.10 -16.25
CA LEU A 13 -7.08 6.81 -15.67
C LEU A 13 -6.25 6.54 -14.41
N ALA A 14 -6.91 6.24 -13.30
CA ALA A 14 -6.26 5.80 -12.07
C ALA A 14 -6.59 4.35 -11.76
N VAL A 15 -5.59 3.49 -11.62
CA VAL A 15 -5.73 2.10 -11.20
C VAL A 15 -5.27 2.00 -9.75
N MET A 16 -6.22 1.75 -8.82
CA MET A 16 -6.01 1.93 -7.38
C MET A 16 -6.07 0.60 -6.62
N PRO A 17 -5.26 0.44 -5.55
CA PRO A 17 -5.13 -0.79 -4.79
C PRO A 17 -6.25 -0.95 -3.75
N TRP A 18 -6.20 -2.08 -3.05
CA TRP A 18 -7.18 -2.50 -2.05
C TRP A 18 -6.86 -2.03 -0.61
N ASN A 19 -5.59 -1.71 -0.30
CA ASN A 19 -5.16 -1.52 1.10
C ASN A 19 -5.70 -0.23 1.77
N TYR A 20 -5.84 0.86 1.01
CA TYR A 20 -6.45 2.11 1.46
C TYR A 20 -7.41 2.65 0.39
N PRO A 21 -8.54 1.97 0.13
CA PRO A 21 -9.35 2.22 -1.06
C PRO A 21 -9.88 3.65 -1.18
N VAL A 22 -10.35 4.24 -0.08
CA VAL A 22 -10.83 5.64 -0.07
C VAL A 22 -9.67 6.62 -0.19
N TRP A 23 -8.63 6.42 0.60
CA TRP A 23 -7.47 7.32 0.61
C TRP A 23 -6.76 7.38 -0.73
N GLN A 24 -6.49 6.24 -1.36
CA GLN A 24 -5.76 6.20 -2.62
C GLN A 24 -6.55 6.86 -3.77
N ILE A 25 -7.87 6.69 -3.78
CA ILE A 25 -8.72 7.36 -4.76
C ILE A 25 -8.69 8.87 -4.55
N LEU A 26 -8.92 9.34 -3.32
CA LEU A 26 -8.98 10.78 -3.04
C LEU A 26 -7.62 11.47 -3.14
N ARG A 27 -6.54 10.82 -2.71
CA ARG A 27 -5.17 11.32 -2.85
C ARG A 27 -4.80 11.60 -4.31
N PHE A 28 -5.28 10.76 -5.22
CA PHE A 28 -5.11 10.97 -6.66
C PHE A 28 -6.11 12.01 -7.20
N ALA A 29 -7.41 11.80 -6.93
CA ALA A 29 -8.48 12.54 -7.61
C ALA A 29 -8.49 14.03 -7.26
N ILE A 30 -8.28 14.40 -5.97
CA ILE A 30 -8.36 15.79 -5.54
C ILE A 30 -7.35 16.69 -6.29
N PRO A 31 -6.04 16.42 -6.28
CA PRO A 31 -5.10 17.27 -7.01
C PRO A 31 -5.29 17.20 -8.54
N ALA A 32 -5.69 16.05 -9.10
CA ALA A 32 -5.94 15.92 -10.52
C ALA A 32 -7.13 16.77 -10.99
N LEU A 33 -8.23 16.76 -10.24
CA LEU A 33 -9.41 17.59 -10.49
C LEU A 33 -9.10 19.09 -10.30
N CYS A 34 -8.36 19.47 -9.25
CA CYS A 34 -7.94 20.84 -9.02
C CYS A 34 -7.05 21.37 -10.17
N ALA A 35 -6.30 20.49 -10.83
CA ALA A 35 -5.51 20.82 -12.01
C ALA A 35 -6.34 20.87 -13.31
N GLY A 36 -7.67 20.67 -13.24
CA GLY A 36 -8.59 20.77 -14.38
C GLY A 36 -8.74 19.48 -15.19
N ASN A 37 -8.26 18.33 -14.69
CA ASN A 37 -8.43 17.04 -15.37
C ASN A 37 -9.79 16.40 -15.06
N ALA A 38 -10.21 15.48 -15.91
CA ALA A 38 -11.23 14.49 -15.59
C ALA A 38 -10.56 13.19 -15.10
N CYS A 39 -11.20 12.48 -14.19
CA CYS A 39 -10.64 11.29 -13.54
C CYS A 39 -11.57 10.09 -13.73
N ALA A 40 -11.03 9.02 -14.33
CA ALA A 40 -11.64 7.69 -14.33
C ALA A 40 -10.85 6.80 -13.36
N VAL A 41 -11.51 6.20 -12.38
CA VAL A 41 -10.83 5.40 -11.35
C VAL A 41 -11.28 3.95 -11.43
N LYS A 42 -10.32 3.05 -11.67
CA LYS A 42 -10.51 1.61 -11.59
C LYS A 42 -10.03 1.12 -10.22
N PRO A 43 -10.93 0.86 -9.25
CA PRO A 43 -10.57 0.31 -7.95
C PRO A 43 -10.20 -1.18 -8.02
N ALA A 44 -9.54 -1.68 -7.00
CA ALA A 44 -9.32 -3.11 -6.86
C ALA A 44 -10.66 -3.85 -6.66
N PRO A 45 -10.89 -4.98 -7.35
CA PRO A 45 -12.19 -5.69 -7.29
C PRO A 45 -12.59 -6.13 -5.86
N SER A 46 -11.63 -6.45 -5.02
CA SER A 46 -11.88 -6.89 -3.63
C SER A 46 -12.43 -5.81 -2.70
N VAL A 47 -12.39 -4.53 -3.11
CA VAL A 47 -12.93 -3.39 -2.36
C VAL A 47 -13.98 -2.62 -3.16
N ALA A 48 -14.64 -3.28 -4.12
CA ALA A 48 -15.62 -2.66 -5.02
C ALA A 48 -16.72 -1.93 -4.24
N ARG A 49 -17.32 -2.57 -3.22
CA ARG A 49 -18.42 -1.98 -2.42
C ARG A 49 -18.03 -0.69 -1.69
N VAL A 50 -16.81 -0.63 -1.16
CA VAL A 50 -16.28 0.59 -0.53
C VAL A 50 -16.13 1.69 -1.57
N SER A 51 -15.64 1.34 -2.75
CA SER A 51 -15.45 2.29 -3.85
C SER A 51 -16.79 2.76 -4.43
N GLU A 52 -17.79 1.89 -4.58
CA GLU A 52 -19.16 2.24 -4.99
C GLU A 52 -19.75 3.27 -4.02
N THR A 53 -19.70 2.99 -2.71
CA THR A 53 -20.19 3.93 -1.69
C THR A 53 -19.46 5.28 -1.77
N LEU A 54 -18.16 5.29 -2.04
CA LEU A 54 -17.42 6.54 -2.22
C LEU A 54 -17.92 7.32 -3.43
N PHE A 55 -18.13 6.66 -4.58
CA PHE A 55 -18.60 7.33 -5.80
C PHE A 55 -20.04 7.82 -5.68
N ASP A 56 -20.89 7.15 -4.91
CA ASP A 56 -22.26 7.61 -4.59
C ASP A 56 -22.26 8.94 -3.80
N LEU A 57 -21.18 9.22 -3.05
CA LEU A 57 -21.00 10.47 -2.32
C LEU A 57 -20.39 11.60 -3.17
N VAL A 58 -19.90 11.29 -4.37
CA VAL A 58 -19.31 12.31 -5.26
C VAL A 58 -20.40 13.26 -5.76
N PRO A 59 -20.20 14.59 -5.64
CA PRO A 59 -21.17 15.55 -6.14
C PRO A 59 -21.44 15.38 -7.65
N LYS A 60 -22.71 15.47 -8.05
CA LYS A 60 -23.10 15.43 -9.47
C LYS A 60 -22.41 16.55 -10.25
N GLY A 61 -21.88 16.21 -11.40
CA GLY A 61 -21.18 17.16 -12.28
C GLY A 61 -19.67 17.28 -12.02
N LEU A 62 -19.16 16.70 -10.94
CA LEU A 62 -17.72 16.56 -10.77
C LEU A 62 -17.19 15.52 -11.77
N PRO A 63 -16.12 15.82 -12.57
CA PRO A 63 -15.60 14.89 -13.57
C PRO A 63 -14.74 13.78 -12.93
N LEU A 64 -15.34 13.00 -12.03
CA LEU A 64 -14.78 11.85 -11.34
C LEU A 64 -15.76 10.68 -11.43
N ILE A 65 -15.32 9.59 -12.06
CA ILE A 65 -16.14 8.38 -12.23
C ILE A 65 -15.42 7.13 -11.75
N GLY A 66 -16.19 6.16 -11.25
CA GLY A 66 -15.74 4.78 -11.02
C GLY A 66 -15.81 3.98 -12.32
N ALA A 67 -14.78 3.19 -12.60
CA ALA A 67 -14.67 2.34 -13.78
C ALA A 67 -14.40 0.89 -13.35
N TRP A 68 -15.39 0.02 -13.48
CA TRP A 68 -15.31 -1.40 -13.10
C TRP A 68 -14.83 -2.22 -14.31
N LEU A 69 -13.50 -2.22 -14.53
CA LEU A 69 -12.87 -2.77 -15.71
C LEU A 69 -12.22 -4.14 -15.41
N SER A 70 -12.28 -5.03 -16.39
CA SER A 70 -11.41 -6.22 -16.45
C SER A 70 -9.94 -5.83 -16.66
N HIS A 71 -9.03 -6.80 -16.62
CA HIS A 71 -7.63 -6.52 -16.94
C HIS A 71 -7.46 -6.08 -18.40
N GLU A 72 -8.16 -6.73 -19.34
CA GLU A 72 -8.13 -6.39 -20.77
C GLU A 72 -8.72 -4.99 -21.02
N ASP A 73 -9.88 -4.69 -20.43
CA ASP A 73 -10.50 -3.37 -20.57
C ASP A 73 -9.66 -2.26 -19.92
N THR A 74 -8.91 -2.60 -18.87
CA THR A 74 -7.95 -1.65 -18.26
C THR A 74 -6.87 -1.25 -19.23
N LEU A 75 -6.34 -2.20 -20.02
CA LEU A 75 -5.34 -1.89 -21.06
C LEU A 75 -5.94 -0.99 -22.15
N LYS A 76 -7.15 -1.30 -22.62
CA LYS A 76 -7.85 -0.43 -23.59
C LYS A 76 -8.10 0.97 -23.02
N ALA A 77 -8.53 1.06 -21.76
CA ALA A 77 -8.76 2.36 -21.11
C ALA A 77 -7.47 3.19 -21.00
N ILE A 78 -6.29 2.56 -20.86
CA ILE A 78 -5.00 3.26 -20.94
C ILE A 78 -4.77 3.84 -22.34
N GLU A 79 -5.15 3.13 -23.39
CA GLU A 79 -5.04 3.62 -24.78
C GLU A 79 -5.94 4.83 -25.03
N ASP A 80 -7.15 4.81 -24.48
CA ASP A 80 -8.21 5.80 -24.71
C ASP A 80 -8.10 7.05 -23.81
N THR A 81 -7.23 7.04 -22.78
CA THR A 81 -7.04 8.16 -21.85
C THR A 81 -5.73 8.91 -22.11
N ASP A 82 -5.59 10.12 -21.59
CA ASP A 82 -4.43 10.98 -21.85
C ASP A 82 -3.23 10.65 -20.94
N ALA A 83 -3.49 10.11 -19.76
CA ALA A 83 -2.47 9.72 -18.80
C ALA A 83 -2.96 8.62 -17.86
N MET A 84 -2.05 7.96 -17.17
CA MET A 84 -2.34 6.93 -16.19
C MET A 84 -1.65 7.23 -14.85
N ALA A 85 -2.38 7.05 -13.75
CA ALA A 85 -1.84 6.91 -12.40
C ALA A 85 -2.06 5.49 -11.90
N PHE A 86 -1.06 4.88 -11.32
CA PHE A 86 -1.14 3.54 -10.76
C PHE A 86 -0.56 3.50 -9.35
N THR A 87 -1.27 2.88 -8.43
CA THR A 87 -0.74 2.51 -7.12
C THR A 87 -0.95 1.01 -6.91
N GLY A 88 0.12 0.28 -6.61
CA GLY A 88 0.02 -1.17 -6.41
C GLY A 88 1.37 -1.89 -6.45
N SER A 89 1.37 -3.17 -6.83
CA SER A 89 2.59 -3.97 -6.87
C SER A 89 3.55 -3.52 -7.99
N THR A 90 4.84 -3.66 -7.75
CA THR A 90 5.89 -3.38 -8.76
C THR A 90 5.70 -4.22 -10.03
N HIS A 91 5.26 -5.49 -9.87
CA HIS A 91 5.01 -6.36 -11.01
C HIS A 91 3.92 -5.80 -11.93
N THR A 92 2.75 -5.47 -11.37
CA THR A 92 1.63 -4.89 -12.14
C THR A 92 2.01 -3.52 -12.71
N GLY A 93 2.73 -2.70 -11.93
CA GLY A 93 3.20 -1.38 -12.38
C GLY A 93 4.09 -1.47 -13.63
N ARG A 94 5.00 -2.45 -13.69
CA ARG A 94 5.82 -2.69 -14.90
C ARG A 94 4.97 -3.04 -16.13
N LEU A 95 3.97 -3.90 -15.96
CA LEU A 95 3.09 -4.29 -17.07
C LEU A 95 2.29 -3.10 -17.60
N LEU A 96 1.65 -2.35 -16.70
CA LEU A 96 0.84 -1.20 -17.09
C LEU A 96 1.69 -0.06 -17.66
N ALA A 97 2.87 0.21 -17.08
CA ALA A 97 3.78 1.23 -17.58
C ALA A 97 4.35 0.87 -18.97
N ALA A 98 4.67 -0.40 -19.22
CA ALA A 98 5.10 -0.85 -20.53
C ALA A 98 4.01 -0.66 -21.58
N HIS A 99 2.74 -0.98 -21.25
CA HIS A 99 1.60 -0.76 -22.13
C HIS A 99 1.36 0.74 -22.38
N ALA A 100 1.35 1.55 -21.31
CA ALA A 100 1.21 3.00 -21.42
C ALA A 100 2.33 3.63 -22.26
N GLY A 101 3.57 3.19 -22.08
CA GLY A 101 4.73 3.64 -22.85
C GLY A 101 4.62 3.31 -24.34
N LYS A 102 4.10 2.13 -24.68
CA LYS A 102 3.81 1.74 -26.09
C LYS A 102 2.84 2.72 -26.76
N HIS A 103 1.91 3.31 -26.01
CA HIS A 103 0.92 4.28 -26.47
C HIS A 103 1.28 5.74 -26.13
N LEU A 104 2.53 5.99 -25.73
CA LEU A 104 3.09 7.32 -25.39
C LEU A 104 2.30 8.07 -24.30
N LYS A 105 1.66 7.34 -23.38
CA LYS A 105 0.89 7.92 -22.28
C LYS A 105 1.80 8.28 -21.10
N LYS A 106 1.59 9.43 -20.49
CA LYS A 106 2.26 9.80 -19.23
C LYS A 106 1.82 8.88 -18.11
N THR A 107 2.77 8.49 -17.25
CA THR A 107 2.47 7.63 -16.10
C THR A 107 3.00 8.20 -14.81
N VAL A 108 2.22 8.05 -13.72
CA VAL A 108 2.66 8.22 -12.34
C VAL A 108 2.49 6.89 -11.64
N LEU A 109 3.59 6.36 -11.08
CA LEU A 109 3.63 5.03 -10.48
C LEU A 109 4.01 5.14 -9.00
N GLU A 110 3.09 4.72 -8.14
CA GLU A 110 3.32 4.52 -6.71
C GLU A 110 3.36 3.00 -6.46
N LEU A 111 4.53 2.49 -6.11
CA LEU A 111 4.79 1.06 -6.09
C LEU A 111 5.10 0.56 -4.67
N GLY A 112 5.39 -0.73 -4.55
CA GLY A 112 5.87 -1.31 -3.31
C GLY A 112 7.24 -0.78 -2.91
N GLY A 113 7.57 -0.92 -1.64
CA GLY A 113 8.84 -0.48 -1.10
C GLY A 113 9.26 -1.31 0.11
N SER A 114 10.49 -1.14 0.55
CA SER A 114 11.06 -1.73 1.76
C SER A 114 11.73 -0.63 2.59
N ASN A 115 10.89 0.17 3.26
CA ASN A 115 11.35 1.36 3.98
C ASN A 115 12.23 0.98 5.18
N PRO A 116 13.37 1.66 5.39
CA PRO A 116 14.16 1.52 6.59
C PRO A 116 13.54 2.33 7.73
N PHE A 117 13.67 1.81 8.94
CA PHE A 117 13.45 2.51 10.20
C PHE A 117 14.78 2.44 10.96
N ILE A 118 15.48 3.56 11.05
CA ILE A 118 16.86 3.61 11.55
C ILE A 118 16.85 4.11 12.99
N ILE A 119 17.52 3.39 13.89
CA ILE A 119 17.60 3.71 15.32
C ILE A 119 19.07 3.95 15.67
N LEU A 120 19.38 5.16 16.12
CA LEU A 120 20.70 5.61 16.51
C LEU A 120 20.87 5.53 18.04
N PRO A 121 22.13 5.56 18.56
CA PRO A 121 22.39 5.36 20.00
C PRO A 121 21.75 6.39 20.93
N ASP A 122 21.49 7.58 20.46
CA ASP A 122 20.88 8.68 21.20
C ASP A 122 19.34 8.71 21.15
N ALA A 123 18.70 7.71 20.52
CA ALA A 123 17.26 7.61 20.44
C ALA A 123 16.64 7.22 21.81
N ASP A 124 15.43 7.70 22.06
CA ASP A 124 14.59 7.13 23.13
C ASP A 124 14.17 5.71 22.73
N MET A 125 14.79 4.69 23.32
CA MET A 125 14.60 3.28 22.98
C MET A 125 13.18 2.80 23.17
N GLN A 126 12.50 3.23 24.25
CA GLN A 126 11.13 2.84 24.52
C GLN A 126 10.18 3.42 23.46
N ARG A 127 10.34 4.69 23.16
CA ARG A 127 9.56 5.36 22.12
C ARG A 127 9.86 4.78 20.72
N ALA A 128 11.11 4.51 20.42
CA ALA A 128 11.53 3.91 19.15
C ALA A 128 10.91 2.51 18.96
N ALA A 129 10.84 1.69 20.01
CA ALA A 129 10.20 0.37 19.96
C ALA A 129 8.70 0.46 19.69
N ILE A 130 7.99 1.38 20.35
CA ILE A 130 6.57 1.64 20.13
C ILE A 130 6.32 2.08 18.67
N ASP A 131 7.06 3.08 18.22
CA ASP A 131 6.89 3.65 16.87
C ASP A 131 7.28 2.66 15.76
N ALA A 132 8.32 1.86 15.97
CA ALA A 132 8.72 0.78 15.05
C ALA A 132 7.64 -0.30 14.95
N CYS A 133 7.09 -0.75 16.08
CA CYS A 133 6.00 -1.71 16.14
C CYS A 133 4.74 -1.16 15.42
N TYR A 134 4.32 0.05 15.75
CA TYR A 134 3.20 0.70 15.09
C TYR A 134 3.42 0.83 13.57
N SER A 135 4.59 1.34 13.15
CA SER A 135 4.91 1.52 11.72
C SER A 135 4.98 0.19 10.97
N ARG A 136 5.43 -0.89 11.63
CA ARG A 136 5.52 -2.22 11.01
C ARG A 136 4.18 -2.90 10.87
N PHE A 137 3.34 -2.84 11.90
CA PHE A 137 2.13 -3.67 12.02
C PHE A 137 0.83 -2.93 11.78
N ARG A 138 0.84 -1.62 11.61
CA ARG A 138 -0.34 -0.88 11.16
C ARG A 138 -0.86 -1.51 9.87
N ASP A 139 -2.17 -1.77 9.82
CA ASP A 139 -2.85 -2.45 8.72
C ASP A 139 -2.21 -3.82 8.36
N ALA A 140 -1.78 -4.55 9.39
CA ALA A 140 -1.03 -5.81 9.28
C ALA A 140 0.24 -5.68 8.39
N GLY A 141 0.86 -4.50 8.34
CA GLY A 141 2.03 -4.21 7.53
C GLY A 141 1.77 -4.04 6.04
N GLN A 142 0.49 -3.98 5.62
CA GLN A 142 0.07 -3.92 4.22
C GLN A 142 0.11 -2.49 3.66
N SER A 143 1.13 -1.73 4.02
CA SER A 143 1.36 -0.37 3.58
C SER A 143 2.68 -0.24 2.83
N CYS A 144 2.70 0.55 1.75
CA CYS A 144 3.91 0.82 0.97
C CYS A 144 5.01 1.46 1.83
N ASN A 145 4.64 2.29 2.80
CA ASN A 145 5.53 3.02 3.71
C ASN A 145 5.70 2.36 5.09
N ALA A 146 5.24 1.12 5.30
CA ALA A 146 5.51 0.40 6.54
C ALA A 146 7.02 0.23 6.78
N ALA A 147 7.46 0.25 8.03
CA ALA A 147 8.83 -0.06 8.42
C ALA A 147 9.13 -1.54 8.17
N LYS A 148 9.67 -1.87 7.00
CA LYS A 148 9.96 -3.26 6.61
C LYS A 148 11.36 -3.70 7.01
N ARG A 149 12.27 -2.75 7.22
CA ARG A 149 13.63 -2.98 7.69
C ARG A 149 13.90 -2.10 8.91
N ILE A 150 14.02 -2.70 10.08
CA ILE A 150 14.42 -2.00 11.30
C ILE A 150 15.93 -2.15 11.41
N ILE A 151 16.65 -1.04 11.30
CA ILE A 151 18.11 -0.98 11.29
C ILE A 151 18.58 -0.35 12.60
N VAL A 152 19.22 -1.14 13.42
CA VAL A 152 19.68 -0.75 14.76
C VAL A 152 21.20 -0.82 14.79
N THR A 153 21.86 0.17 15.39
CA THR A 153 23.31 0.12 15.59
C THR A 153 23.67 -0.98 16.59
N GLN A 154 24.82 -1.61 16.39
CA GLN A 154 25.22 -2.82 17.12
C GLN A 154 25.26 -2.61 18.64
N ASP A 155 25.70 -1.45 19.09
CA ASP A 155 25.89 -1.08 20.50
C ASP A 155 24.59 -0.97 21.30
N ILE A 156 23.44 -0.79 20.65
CA ILE A 156 22.12 -0.68 21.29
C ILE A 156 21.18 -1.84 20.94
N ALA A 157 21.59 -2.76 20.07
CA ALA A 157 20.72 -3.84 19.58
C ALA A 157 20.19 -4.71 20.72
N ASP A 158 21.04 -5.08 21.69
CA ASP A 158 20.68 -5.92 22.84
C ASP A 158 19.67 -5.24 23.78
N GLN A 159 19.61 -3.91 23.77
CA GLN A 159 18.61 -3.14 24.53
C GLN A 159 17.30 -2.97 23.76
N PHE A 160 17.41 -2.69 22.46
CA PHE A 160 16.25 -2.41 21.62
C PHE A 160 15.42 -3.65 21.32
N ILE A 161 16.03 -4.78 20.97
CA ILE A 161 15.34 -6.00 20.53
C ILE A 161 14.31 -6.48 21.57
N PRO A 162 14.64 -6.60 22.88
CA PRO A 162 13.65 -6.99 23.90
C PRO A 162 12.47 -6.02 24.01
N LEU A 163 12.72 -4.71 23.91
CA LEU A 163 11.68 -3.70 23.96
C LEU A 163 10.74 -3.81 22.76
N PHE A 164 11.29 -3.99 21.56
CA PHE A 164 10.50 -4.18 20.35
C PHE A 164 9.65 -5.46 20.41
N LEU A 165 10.22 -6.59 20.85
CA LEU A 165 9.50 -7.85 21.02
C LEU A 165 8.37 -7.72 22.05
N ALA A 166 8.59 -6.98 23.15
CA ALA A 166 7.57 -6.71 24.14
C ALA A 166 6.40 -5.88 23.57
N GLU A 167 6.66 -4.93 22.68
CA GLU A 167 5.59 -4.20 21.98
C GLU A 167 4.86 -5.11 20.98
N CYS A 168 5.56 -5.94 20.23
CA CYS A 168 4.94 -6.91 19.32
C CYS A 168 4.04 -7.92 20.06
N ALA A 169 4.42 -8.35 21.25
CA ALA A 169 3.64 -9.28 22.06
C ALA A 169 2.29 -8.72 22.54
N LYS A 170 2.09 -7.40 22.50
CA LYS A 170 0.80 -6.75 22.82
C LYS A 170 -0.22 -6.85 21.69
N LEU A 171 0.23 -7.20 20.47
CA LEU A 171 -0.66 -7.29 19.33
C LEU A 171 -1.55 -8.53 19.45
N GLN A 172 -2.85 -8.32 19.32
CA GLN A 172 -3.87 -9.38 19.37
C GLN A 172 -4.43 -9.61 17.97
N THR A 173 -4.10 -10.77 17.40
CA THR A 173 -4.65 -11.20 16.12
C THR A 173 -6.06 -11.71 16.30
N GLY A 174 -6.95 -11.42 15.34
CA GLY A 174 -8.33 -11.88 15.45
C GLY A 174 -9.27 -11.30 14.40
N ASN A 175 -10.56 -11.52 14.62
CA ASN A 175 -11.60 -10.98 13.77
C ASN A 175 -11.63 -9.43 13.88
N PRO A 176 -11.58 -8.68 12.78
CA PRO A 176 -11.59 -7.21 12.80
C PRO A 176 -12.88 -6.59 13.35
N LYS A 177 -13.95 -7.39 13.54
CA LYS A 177 -15.18 -6.96 14.22
C LYS A 177 -15.11 -7.07 15.74
N ASP A 178 -14.12 -7.76 16.28
CA ASP A 178 -13.88 -7.83 17.72
C ASP A 178 -13.10 -6.58 18.15
N PRO A 179 -13.61 -5.77 19.10
CA PRO A 179 -12.94 -4.57 19.57
C PRO A 179 -11.58 -4.83 20.25
N ASN A 180 -11.30 -6.06 20.65
CA ASN A 180 -10.00 -6.44 21.24
C ASN A 180 -8.95 -6.76 20.17
N THR A 181 -9.33 -6.97 18.91
CA THR A 181 -8.40 -7.24 17.82
C THR A 181 -7.60 -5.98 17.50
N THR A 182 -6.28 -6.05 17.65
CA THR A 182 -5.37 -4.96 17.28
C THR A 182 -4.58 -5.24 16.01
N LEU A 183 -4.57 -6.50 15.55
CA LEU A 183 -3.95 -6.94 14.31
C LEU A 183 -4.92 -7.80 13.51
N ALA A 184 -5.51 -7.20 12.48
CA ALA A 184 -6.43 -7.89 11.58
C ALA A 184 -5.70 -8.89 10.65
N PRO A 185 -6.42 -9.85 10.05
CA PRO A 185 -5.84 -10.77 9.08
C PRO A 185 -5.26 -10.04 7.86
N LEU A 186 -4.38 -10.71 7.14
CA LEU A 186 -3.97 -10.26 5.81
C LEU A 186 -5.16 -10.30 4.84
N HIS A 187 -5.12 -9.45 3.82
CA HIS A 187 -6.21 -9.27 2.88
C HIS A 187 -6.60 -10.54 2.11
N ARG A 188 -5.63 -11.41 1.79
CA ARG A 188 -5.82 -12.66 1.05
C ARG A 188 -4.87 -13.75 1.52
N GLN A 189 -5.28 -14.99 1.32
CA GLN A 189 -4.49 -16.16 1.69
C GLN A 189 -3.15 -16.27 0.93
N ASP A 190 -3.13 -15.90 -0.35
CA ASP A 190 -1.90 -15.90 -1.15
C ASP A 190 -0.86 -14.92 -0.61
N LEU A 191 -1.28 -13.78 -0.06
CA LEU A 191 -0.37 -12.82 0.59
C LEU A 191 0.22 -13.39 1.88
N ARG A 192 -0.59 -14.13 2.66
CA ARG A 192 -0.09 -14.83 3.84
C ARG A 192 0.97 -15.88 3.46
N GLN A 193 0.70 -16.67 2.43
CA GLN A 193 1.63 -17.67 1.94
C GLN A 193 2.95 -17.02 1.48
N THR A 194 2.86 -15.94 0.72
CA THR A 194 4.05 -15.18 0.28
C THR A 194 4.88 -14.66 1.46
N VAL A 195 4.25 -14.15 2.52
CA VAL A 195 4.97 -13.69 3.72
C VAL A 195 5.65 -14.87 4.42
N HIS A 196 4.98 -16.00 4.53
CA HIS A 196 5.55 -17.20 5.14
C HIS A 196 6.78 -17.70 4.37
N GLU A 197 6.68 -17.80 3.06
CA GLU A 197 7.80 -18.17 2.17
C GLU A 197 9.00 -17.21 2.32
N GLN A 198 8.75 -15.91 2.48
CA GLN A 198 9.82 -14.93 2.74
C GLN A 198 10.50 -15.15 4.10
N VAL A 199 9.75 -15.57 5.13
CA VAL A 199 10.32 -15.91 6.44
C VAL A 199 11.17 -17.18 6.34
N GLU A 200 10.68 -18.22 5.69
CA GLU A 200 11.43 -19.47 5.48
C GLU A 200 12.71 -19.23 4.66
N ASP A 201 12.63 -18.42 3.61
CA ASP A 201 13.78 -18.04 2.80
C ASP A 201 14.82 -17.30 3.64
N ALA A 202 14.40 -16.33 4.46
CA ALA A 202 15.30 -15.59 5.35
C ALA A 202 16.00 -16.50 6.36
N VAL A 203 15.26 -17.44 6.98
CA VAL A 203 15.83 -18.41 7.92
C VAL A 203 16.82 -19.33 7.22
N THR A 204 16.51 -19.80 6.01
CA THR A 204 17.40 -20.64 5.19
C THR A 204 18.72 -19.91 4.85
N HIS A 205 18.66 -18.58 4.72
CA HIS A 205 19.85 -17.75 4.51
C HIS A 205 20.52 -17.25 5.81
N GLY A 206 20.19 -17.86 6.95
CA GLY A 206 20.86 -17.63 8.22
C GLY A 206 20.26 -16.56 9.12
N ALA A 207 19.04 -16.06 8.80
CA ALA A 207 18.35 -15.17 9.71
C ALA A 207 17.80 -15.93 10.93
N GLN A 208 17.78 -15.28 12.08
CA GLN A 208 17.18 -15.81 13.30
C GLN A 208 15.74 -15.34 13.45
N CYS A 209 14.79 -16.25 13.51
CA CYS A 209 13.40 -15.94 13.84
C CYS A 209 13.25 -15.76 15.36
N LEU A 210 13.07 -14.54 15.83
CA LEU A 210 12.96 -14.23 17.26
C LEU A 210 11.52 -14.36 17.80
N SER A 211 10.51 -14.30 16.93
CA SER A 211 9.11 -14.40 17.32
C SER A 211 8.25 -14.73 16.10
N GLY A 212 7.18 -15.49 16.28
CA GLY A 212 6.26 -15.86 15.20
C GLY A 212 6.89 -16.81 14.19
N GLY A 213 6.80 -16.48 12.89
CA GLY A 213 7.40 -17.27 11.81
C GLY A 213 6.60 -18.48 11.38
N TYR A 214 5.39 -18.69 11.90
CA TYR A 214 4.51 -19.79 11.54
C TYR A 214 3.13 -19.29 11.07
N ILE A 215 2.43 -20.10 10.32
CA ILE A 215 1.04 -19.86 9.97
C ILE A 215 0.18 -20.36 11.13
N PRO A 216 -0.60 -19.48 11.79
CA PRO A 216 -1.49 -19.93 12.87
C PRO A 216 -2.59 -20.86 12.35
N GLU A 217 -3.04 -21.78 13.20
CA GLU A 217 -4.21 -22.61 12.91
C GLU A 217 -5.50 -21.78 12.98
N GLY A 218 -6.51 -22.18 12.19
CA GLY A 218 -7.83 -21.56 12.17
C GLY A 218 -8.13 -20.76 10.90
N GLU A 219 -9.26 -20.08 10.91
CA GLU A 219 -9.78 -19.34 9.74
C GLU A 219 -9.18 -17.93 9.56
N SER A 220 -8.35 -17.46 10.48
CA SER A 220 -7.67 -16.16 10.39
C SER A 220 -6.41 -16.26 9.53
N TRP A 221 -6.31 -15.45 8.51
CA TRP A 221 -5.13 -15.31 7.65
C TRP A 221 -4.53 -13.93 7.71
#